data_f36f7fd42532a9e992bada2bae6b9681
#
_entry.id   f36f7fd42532a9e992bada2bae6b9681
#
_cell.length_a   1.000
_cell.length_b   1.000
_cell.length_c   1.000
_cell.angle_alpha   90.00
_cell.angle_beta   90.00
_cell.angle_gamma   90.00
#
_symmetry.space_group_name_H-M   'P 1'
#
loop_
_entity.id
_entity.type
_entity.pdbx_description
1 polymer ?
#
loop_
_entity_poly.entity_id
_entity_poly.type
_entity_poly.pdbx_seq_one_letter_code
_entity_poly.pdbx_strand_id
1 'polypeptide(L)'
;MNKPLILVVEDDPSVRNLITTTLKTNDYRYVVAPNGSAAIMEATSHNPEIILLDLGLPDMDGTQVIQTVRSWSNVPIIVISARSEDNDKIKALDAGADDYLTKPFSVEELLARLRVTQRRLSLMTAEMFTASSVFVNGKLKVDYAGGCAYLDENELHLTPIEYKLLCLLSKNVGKVLTHTFITQNIWGRSWDNDVASLRVFMATLRKKLEPTEASPQYIQTHIGVGYRMIKIE
;
A
#
# COMPACT_ATOMS: atom_id res chain seq x y z
N MET A 1 5.59 -18.61 -0.07
CA MET A 1 4.78 -17.36 -0.10
C MET A 1 5.56 -16.27 0.59
N ASN A 2 5.70 -15.11 -0.04
CA ASN A 2 6.38 -13.98 0.59
C ASN A 2 5.44 -13.42 1.65
N LYS A 3 5.88 -13.29 2.92
CA LYS A 3 5.06 -12.71 3.97
C LYS A 3 4.91 -11.22 3.79
N PRO A 4 3.75 -10.63 4.18
CA PRO A 4 3.46 -9.21 3.98
C PRO A 4 4.44 -8.30 4.72
N LEU A 5 4.63 -7.08 4.19
CA LEU A 5 5.33 -6.01 4.88
C LEU A 5 4.39 -5.37 5.90
N ILE A 6 4.83 -5.32 7.16
CA ILE A 6 4.06 -4.77 8.27
C ILE A 6 4.69 -3.45 8.73
N LEU A 7 3.90 -2.39 8.80
CA LEU A 7 4.30 -1.15 9.48
C LEU A 7 3.92 -1.26 10.97
N VAL A 8 4.89 -1.10 11.84
CA VAL A 8 4.71 -1.09 13.31
C VAL A 8 4.82 0.33 13.80
N VAL A 9 3.72 0.88 14.29
CA VAL A 9 3.63 2.25 14.83
C VAL A 9 3.46 2.13 16.35
N GLU A 10 4.52 2.39 17.09
CA GLU A 10 4.58 2.21 18.54
C GLU A 10 5.68 3.10 19.11
N ASP A 11 5.38 3.91 20.11
CA ASP A 11 6.35 4.82 20.75
C ASP A 11 7.10 4.15 21.91
N ASP A 12 6.46 3.22 22.64
CA ASP A 12 7.12 2.47 23.71
C ASP A 12 8.15 1.49 23.15
N PRO A 13 9.46 1.64 23.53
CA PRO A 13 10.51 0.76 23.01
C PRO A 13 10.32 -0.71 23.41
N SER A 14 9.74 -0.98 24.59
CA SER A 14 9.56 -2.35 25.10
C SER A 14 8.50 -3.10 24.30
N VAL A 15 7.35 -2.45 24.09
CA VAL A 15 6.25 -2.99 23.30
C VAL A 15 6.68 -3.13 21.83
N ARG A 16 7.34 -2.11 21.28
CA ARG A 16 7.88 -2.13 19.92
C ARG A 16 8.86 -3.29 19.73
N ASN A 17 9.78 -3.52 20.67
CA ASN A 17 10.72 -4.63 20.62
C ASN A 17 10.02 -5.99 20.71
N LEU A 18 8.99 -6.13 21.55
CA LEU A 18 8.19 -7.34 21.62
C LEU A 18 7.54 -7.64 20.25
N ILE A 19 6.86 -6.65 19.66
CA ILE A 19 6.21 -6.79 18.36
C ILE A 19 7.23 -7.14 17.28
N THR A 20 8.31 -6.37 17.15
CA THR A 20 9.31 -6.56 16.09
C THR A 20 10.06 -7.88 16.23
N THR A 21 10.37 -8.31 17.44
CA THR A 21 10.96 -9.63 17.70
C THR A 21 10.00 -10.75 17.31
N THR A 22 8.71 -10.61 17.68
CA THR A 22 7.67 -11.58 17.27
C THR A 22 7.55 -11.66 15.76
N LEU A 23 7.52 -10.53 15.06
CA LEU A 23 7.45 -10.49 13.60
C LEU A 23 8.68 -11.14 12.96
N LYS A 24 9.88 -10.80 13.43
CA LYS A 24 11.16 -11.34 12.94
C LYS A 24 11.24 -12.87 13.12
N THR A 25 10.88 -13.37 14.31
CA THR A 25 10.89 -14.82 14.63
C THR A 25 9.91 -15.60 13.76
N ASN A 26 8.88 -14.94 13.25
CA ASN A 26 7.87 -15.54 12.37
C ASN A 26 8.07 -15.15 10.89
N ASP A 27 9.26 -14.71 10.49
CA ASP A 27 9.66 -14.36 9.12
C ASP A 27 8.85 -13.24 8.46
N TYR A 28 8.18 -12.38 9.22
CA TYR A 28 7.53 -11.20 8.68
C TYR A 28 8.55 -10.10 8.39
N ARG A 29 8.34 -9.39 7.28
CA ARG A 29 9.06 -8.14 6.99
C ARG A 29 8.36 -7.01 7.72
N TYR A 30 9.11 -6.05 8.24
CA TYR A 30 8.52 -4.90 8.93
C TYR A 30 9.35 -3.63 8.75
N VAL A 31 8.67 -2.50 8.89
CA VAL A 31 9.22 -1.16 9.09
C VAL A 31 8.64 -0.59 10.38
N VAL A 32 9.31 0.38 10.97
CA VAL A 32 8.94 0.92 12.30
C VAL A 32 8.77 2.42 12.22
N ALA A 33 7.73 2.93 12.87
CA ALA A 33 7.50 4.35 13.08
C ALA A 33 7.28 4.63 14.58
N PRO A 34 8.04 5.55 15.20
CA PRO A 34 7.92 5.84 16.63
C PRO A 34 6.82 6.87 16.97
N ASN A 35 6.15 7.43 15.98
CA ASN A 35 5.12 8.46 16.12
C ASN A 35 4.20 8.52 14.89
N GLY A 36 3.14 9.30 14.95
CA GLY A 36 2.13 9.40 13.90
C GLY A 36 2.65 10.03 12.60
N SER A 37 3.45 11.08 12.69
CA SER A 37 4.04 11.74 11.52
C SER A 37 4.95 10.79 10.74
N ALA A 38 5.81 10.04 11.45
CA ALA A 38 6.63 9.00 10.84
C ALA A 38 5.78 7.87 10.26
N ALA A 39 4.69 7.48 10.94
CA ALA A 39 3.78 6.43 10.47
C ALA A 39 3.16 6.79 9.10
N ILE A 40 2.68 8.02 8.93
CA ILE A 40 2.11 8.50 7.67
C ILE A 40 3.18 8.49 6.57
N MET A 41 4.39 8.94 6.87
CA MET A 41 5.52 8.94 5.93
C MET A 41 5.92 7.52 5.53
N GLU A 42 6.07 6.61 6.50
CA GLU A 42 6.44 5.21 6.23
C GLU A 42 5.32 4.47 5.48
N ALA A 43 4.06 4.73 5.80
CA ALA A 43 2.92 4.15 5.09
C ALA A 43 2.89 4.56 3.61
N THR A 44 3.21 5.84 3.31
CA THR A 44 3.27 6.32 1.91
C THR A 44 4.52 5.84 1.18
N SER A 45 5.67 5.76 1.86
CA SER A 45 6.96 5.42 1.24
C SER A 45 7.12 3.93 0.98
N HIS A 46 6.67 3.09 1.89
CA HIS A 46 6.87 1.64 1.83
C HIS A 46 5.63 0.85 1.38
N ASN A 47 4.45 1.49 1.34
CA ASN A 47 3.17 0.87 0.99
C ASN A 47 2.98 -0.48 1.70
N PRO A 48 2.96 -0.49 3.06
CA PRO A 48 2.82 -1.72 3.82
C PRO A 48 1.51 -2.42 3.50
N GLU A 49 1.49 -3.73 3.69
CA GLU A 49 0.31 -4.57 3.46
C GLU A 49 -0.56 -4.69 4.72
N ILE A 50 0.00 -4.40 5.90
CA ILE A 50 -0.70 -4.34 7.19
C ILE A 50 -0.05 -3.24 8.04
N ILE A 51 -0.85 -2.50 8.81
CA ILE A 51 -0.37 -1.53 9.81
C ILE A 51 -0.79 -2.03 11.19
N LEU A 52 0.18 -2.12 12.11
CA LEU A 52 -0.05 -2.27 13.56
C LEU A 52 0.12 -0.88 14.18
N LEU A 53 -0.91 -0.36 14.83
CA LEU A 53 -0.96 1.04 15.25
C LEU A 53 -1.33 1.20 16.71
N ASP A 54 -0.47 1.83 17.50
CA ASP A 54 -0.89 2.37 18.81
C ASP A 54 -1.68 3.67 18.63
N LEU A 55 -2.66 3.89 19.48
CA LEU A 55 -3.42 5.14 19.54
C LEU A 55 -2.74 6.21 20.39
N GLY A 56 -1.91 5.81 21.36
CA GLY A 56 -1.28 6.69 22.32
C GLY A 56 0.05 7.28 21.85
N LEU A 57 0.10 7.81 20.62
CA LEU A 57 1.33 8.36 20.07
C LEU A 57 1.68 9.75 20.64
N PRO A 58 2.97 10.12 20.69
CA PRO A 58 3.41 11.34 21.37
C PRO A 58 3.07 12.64 20.61
N ASP A 59 2.86 12.58 19.30
CA ASP A 59 2.66 13.75 18.43
C ASP A 59 1.21 13.94 17.97
N MET A 60 0.42 12.86 17.91
CA MET A 60 -1.00 12.92 17.52
C MET A 60 -1.75 11.68 18.02
N ASP A 61 -3.08 11.76 18.10
CA ASP A 61 -3.89 10.58 18.37
C ASP A 61 -3.87 9.61 17.18
N GLY A 62 -3.71 8.31 17.43
CA GLY A 62 -3.67 7.29 16.37
C GLY A 62 -4.93 7.25 15.50
N THR A 63 -6.08 7.72 15.98
CA THR A 63 -7.29 7.86 15.15
C THR A 63 -7.10 8.86 14.02
N GLN A 64 -6.30 9.90 14.21
CA GLN A 64 -5.93 10.85 13.14
C GLN A 64 -5.03 10.18 12.09
N VAL A 65 -4.12 9.28 12.52
CA VAL A 65 -3.32 8.47 11.60
C VAL A 65 -4.24 7.58 10.76
N ILE A 66 -5.22 6.90 11.38
CA ILE A 66 -6.21 6.08 10.68
C ILE A 66 -6.93 6.91 9.61
N GLN A 67 -7.53 8.04 9.99
CA GLN A 67 -8.29 8.91 9.08
C GLN A 67 -7.42 9.41 7.92
N THR A 68 -6.18 9.81 8.22
CA THR A 68 -5.22 10.26 7.20
C THR A 68 -4.88 9.14 6.23
N VAL A 69 -4.58 7.94 6.71
CA VAL A 69 -4.28 6.78 5.86
C VAL A 69 -5.50 6.41 5.02
N ARG A 70 -6.70 6.42 5.60
CA ARG A 70 -7.96 6.10 4.90
C ARG A 70 -8.32 7.07 3.79
N SER A 71 -7.81 8.30 3.81
CA SER A 71 -8.02 9.25 2.71
C SER A 71 -7.40 8.78 1.38
N TRP A 72 -6.47 7.83 1.39
CA TRP A 72 -5.74 7.37 0.21
C TRP A 72 -5.48 5.85 0.17
N SER A 73 -5.70 5.09 1.26
CA SER A 73 -5.40 3.65 1.31
C SER A 73 -6.42 2.85 2.11
N ASN A 74 -6.74 1.65 1.61
CA ASN A 74 -7.52 0.63 2.31
C ASN A 74 -6.64 -0.44 2.96
N VAL A 75 -5.37 -0.14 3.24
CA VAL A 75 -4.47 -1.06 3.93
C VAL A 75 -5.08 -1.48 5.27
N PRO A 76 -5.13 -2.78 5.62
CA PRO A 76 -5.63 -3.22 6.91
C PRO A 76 -4.86 -2.58 8.07
N ILE A 77 -5.60 -2.02 9.03
CA ILE A 77 -5.06 -1.40 10.24
C ILE A 77 -5.57 -2.18 11.45
N ILE A 78 -4.65 -2.78 12.20
CA ILE A 78 -4.92 -3.42 13.49
C ILE A 78 -4.43 -2.47 14.58
N VAL A 79 -5.35 -1.96 15.37
CA VAL A 79 -5.02 -1.11 16.52
C VAL A 79 -4.49 -1.97 17.67
N ILE A 80 -3.41 -1.53 18.32
CA ILE A 80 -2.82 -2.17 19.52
C ILE A 80 -2.70 -1.10 20.59
N SER A 81 -3.62 -1.04 21.56
CA SER A 81 -3.67 0.07 22.50
C SER A 81 -3.99 -0.36 23.93
N ALA A 82 -3.51 0.42 24.90
CA ALA A 82 -3.88 0.27 26.31
C ALA A 82 -5.29 0.79 26.61
N ARG A 83 -5.91 1.54 25.70
CA ARG A 83 -7.27 2.03 25.86
C ARG A 83 -8.22 0.83 25.73
N SER A 84 -8.87 0.47 26.84
CA SER A 84 -9.71 -0.73 26.91
C SER A 84 -11.21 -0.42 26.92
N GLU A 85 -11.59 0.84 27.03
CA GLU A 85 -12.99 1.26 27.06
C GLU A 85 -13.66 1.00 25.70
N ASP A 86 -14.92 0.57 25.73
CA ASP A 86 -15.66 0.25 24.53
C ASP A 86 -15.80 1.47 23.60
N ASN A 87 -15.93 2.67 24.19
CA ASN A 87 -15.98 3.92 23.42
C ASN A 87 -14.70 4.16 22.59
N ASP A 88 -13.52 3.83 23.11
CA ASP A 88 -12.27 4.02 22.38
C ASP A 88 -12.14 3.00 21.24
N LYS A 89 -12.58 1.77 21.48
CA LYS A 89 -12.63 0.73 20.42
C LYS A 89 -13.59 1.13 19.30
N ILE A 90 -14.79 1.58 19.67
CA ILE A 90 -15.80 2.03 18.71
C ILE A 90 -15.24 3.19 17.87
N LYS A 91 -14.66 4.21 18.50
CA LYS A 91 -14.06 5.36 17.79
C LYS A 91 -12.97 4.93 16.80
N ALA A 92 -12.11 4.00 17.19
CA ALA A 92 -11.05 3.52 16.32
C ALA A 92 -11.61 2.74 15.12
N LEU A 93 -12.62 1.89 15.33
CA LEU A 93 -13.30 1.14 14.28
C LEU A 93 -14.08 2.08 13.35
N ASP A 94 -14.80 3.04 13.89
CA ASP A 94 -15.53 4.06 13.11
C ASP A 94 -14.58 4.97 12.31
N ALA A 95 -13.37 5.22 12.84
CA ALA A 95 -12.33 5.93 12.10
C ALA A 95 -11.74 5.09 10.93
N GLY A 96 -12.04 3.79 10.89
CA GLY A 96 -11.65 2.89 9.81
C GLY A 96 -10.59 1.83 10.19
N ALA A 97 -10.37 1.55 11.47
CA ALA A 97 -9.56 0.39 11.87
C ALA A 97 -10.30 -0.91 11.51
N ASP A 98 -9.54 -1.96 11.13
CA ASP A 98 -10.10 -3.28 10.76
C ASP A 98 -10.17 -4.24 11.93
N ASP A 99 -9.35 -4.04 12.95
CA ASP A 99 -9.32 -4.86 14.16
C ASP A 99 -8.71 -4.09 15.34
N TYR A 100 -8.92 -4.59 16.54
CA TYR A 100 -8.46 -3.97 17.78
C TYR A 100 -7.88 -5.01 18.75
N LEU A 101 -6.68 -4.78 19.22
CA LEU A 101 -5.96 -5.60 20.22
C LEU A 101 -5.64 -4.75 21.46
N THR A 102 -6.15 -5.18 22.62
CA THR A 102 -5.93 -4.44 23.88
C THR A 102 -4.62 -4.85 24.55
N LYS A 103 -3.82 -3.89 24.99
CA LYS A 103 -2.64 -4.14 25.83
C LYS A 103 -3.08 -4.41 27.30
N PRO A 104 -2.47 -5.40 27.99
CA PRO A 104 -1.46 -6.33 27.53
C PRO A 104 -2.06 -7.45 26.67
N PHE A 105 -1.34 -7.85 25.64
CA PHE A 105 -1.74 -8.93 24.71
C PHE A 105 -0.72 -10.07 24.72
N SER A 106 -1.15 -11.26 24.29
CA SER A 106 -0.24 -12.38 24.07
C SER A 106 0.33 -12.36 22.65
N VAL A 107 1.54 -12.95 22.51
CA VAL A 107 2.17 -13.12 21.19
C VAL A 107 1.28 -13.95 20.26
N GLU A 108 0.63 -14.98 20.82
CA GLU A 108 -0.29 -15.86 20.08
C GLU A 108 -1.50 -15.10 19.54
N GLU A 109 -2.05 -14.17 20.33
CA GLU A 109 -3.19 -13.35 19.91
C GLU A 109 -2.80 -12.41 18.78
N LEU A 110 -1.66 -11.70 18.88
CA LEU A 110 -1.14 -10.86 17.82
C LEU A 110 -0.97 -11.66 16.51
N LEU A 111 -0.32 -12.82 16.60
CA LEU A 111 -0.10 -13.69 15.43
C LEU A 111 -1.41 -14.24 14.86
N ALA A 112 -2.40 -14.53 15.69
CA ALA A 112 -3.71 -14.99 15.23
C ALA A 112 -4.42 -13.91 14.41
N ARG A 113 -4.41 -12.65 14.87
CA ARG A 113 -5.00 -11.51 14.16
C ARG A 113 -4.27 -11.24 12.84
N LEU A 114 -2.95 -11.29 12.83
CA LEU A 114 -2.14 -11.18 11.61
C LEU A 114 -2.49 -12.27 10.60
N ARG A 115 -2.63 -13.53 11.02
CA ARG A 115 -3.04 -14.64 10.13
C ARG A 115 -4.44 -14.44 9.55
N VAL A 116 -5.40 -13.95 10.34
CA VAL A 116 -6.76 -13.64 9.86
C VAL A 116 -6.71 -12.54 8.80
N THR A 117 -6.01 -11.45 9.09
CA THR A 117 -5.85 -10.33 8.15
C THR A 117 -5.14 -10.75 6.87
N GLN A 118 -4.05 -11.52 6.97
CA GLN A 118 -3.33 -12.06 5.82
C GLN A 118 -4.21 -12.98 4.97
N ARG A 119 -5.03 -13.84 5.60
CA ARG A 119 -5.98 -14.69 4.87
C ARG A 119 -7.02 -13.87 4.11
N ARG A 120 -7.56 -12.79 4.71
CA ARG A 120 -8.49 -11.87 4.01
C ARG A 120 -7.82 -11.20 2.80
N LEU A 121 -6.59 -10.71 2.97
CA LEU A 121 -5.81 -10.15 1.86
C LEU A 121 -5.58 -11.18 0.74
N SER A 122 -5.22 -12.41 1.10
CA SER A 122 -5.01 -13.49 0.12
C SER A 122 -6.29 -13.87 -0.61
N LEU A 123 -7.43 -13.90 0.07
CA LEU A 123 -8.74 -14.17 -0.56
C LEU A 123 -9.14 -13.04 -1.51
N MET A 124 -9.01 -11.77 -1.09
CA MET A 124 -9.25 -10.61 -1.96
C MET A 124 -8.33 -10.63 -3.19
N THR A 125 -7.07 -10.98 -2.99
CA THR A 125 -6.10 -11.12 -4.09
C THR A 125 -6.47 -12.31 -4.99
N ALA A 126 -6.86 -13.46 -4.42
CA ALA A 126 -7.27 -14.65 -5.17
C ALA A 126 -8.56 -14.39 -5.96
N GLU A 127 -9.55 -13.70 -5.38
CA GLU A 127 -10.77 -13.30 -6.09
C GLU A 127 -10.46 -12.33 -7.23
N MET A 128 -9.50 -11.41 -7.06
CA MET A 128 -8.99 -10.58 -8.16
C MET A 128 -8.24 -11.41 -9.20
N PHE A 129 -7.51 -12.47 -8.81
CA PHE A 129 -6.79 -13.35 -9.74
C PHE A 129 -7.68 -14.38 -10.43
N THR A 130 -8.78 -14.83 -9.79
CA THR A 130 -9.77 -15.71 -10.44
C THR A 130 -10.78 -14.95 -11.29
N ALA A 131 -10.94 -13.63 -11.05
CA ALA A 131 -11.86 -12.80 -11.82
C ALA A 131 -11.30 -12.33 -13.16
N SER A 132 -9.99 -12.13 -13.33
CA SER A 132 -9.38 -11.97 -14.68
C SER A 132 -7.85 -11.88 -14.62
N SER A 133 -7.18 -12.65 -15.49
CA SER A 133 -5.80 -12.39 -15.93
C SER A 133 -5.67 -11.02 -16.65
N VAL A 134 -6.76 -10.30 -16.76
CA VAL A 134 -6.92 -9.05 -17.51
C VAL A 134 -7.47 -7.96 -16.59
N PHE A 135 -6.76 -6.86 -16.50
CA PHE A 135 -7.22 -5.63 -15.86
C PHE A 135 -7.84 -4.71 -16.90
N VAL A 136 -9.00 -4.13 -16.59
CA VAL A 136 -9.69 -3.17 -17.45
C VAL A 136 -9.94 -1.88 -16.68
N ASN A 137 -9.63 -0.74 -17.30
CA ASN A 137 -9.83 0.58 -16.74
C ASN A 137 -10.22 1.56 -17.88
N GLY A 138 -11.51 1.78 -18.07
CA GLY A 138 -12.02 2.47 -19.26
C GLY A 138 -11.62 1.71 -20.54
N LYS A 139 -10.93 2.37 -21.45
CA LYS A 139 -10.41 1.77 -22.69
C LYS A 139 -9.07 1.04 -22.54
N LEU A 140 -8.41 1.17 -21.39
CA LEU A 140 -7.15 0.49 -21.09
C LEU A 140 -7.42 -0.94 -20.65
N LYS A 141 -6.77 -1.90 -21.30
CA LYS A 141 -6.78 -3.31 -20.93
C LYS A 141 -5.35 -3.80 -20.75
N VAL A 142 -5.05 -4.45 -19.64
CA VAL A 142 -3.74 -5.05 -19.35
C VAL A 142 -3.91 -6.54 -19.17
N ASP A 143 -3.35 -7.33 -20.06
CA ASP A 143 -3.31 -8.79 -19.97
C ASP A 143 -2.02 -9.21 -19.28
N TYR A 144 -2.13 -9.58 -17.99
CA TYR A 144 -0.98 -10.00 -17.20
C TYR A 144 -0.46 -11.38 -17.61
N ALA A 145 -1.32 -12.25 -18.15
CA ALA A 145 -0.93 -13.59 -18.59
C ALA A 145 -0.25 -13.55 -19.95
N GLY A 146 -0.80 -12.74 -20.89
CA GLY A 146 -0.23 -12.53 -22.21
C GLY A 146 0.98 -11.60 -22.23
N GLY A 147 1.21 -10.82 -21.16
CA GLY A 147 2.32 -9.87 -21.11
C GLY A 147 2.14 -8.65 -22.01
N CYS A 148 0.92 -8.31 -22.36
CA CYS A 148 0.60 -7.22 -23.29
C CYS A 148 -0.48 -6.27 -22.73
N ALA A 149 -0.59 -5.11 -23.32
CA ALA A 149 -1.59 -4.12 -22.97
C ALA A 149 -2.22 -3.52 -24.24
N TYR A 150 -3.46 -3.08 -24.11
CA TYR A 150 -4.26 -2.54 -25.21
C TYR A 150 -4.90 -1.23 -24.78
N LEU A 151 -5.02 -0.29 -25.71
CA LEU A 151 -5.81 0.91 -25.54
C LEU A 151 -6.80 1.00 -26.72
N ASP A 152 -8.09 1.02 -26.40
CA ASP A 152 -9.16 1.05 -27.43
C ASP A 152 -9.00 -0.10 -28.44
N GLU A 153 -8.79 -1.35 -27.94
CA GLU A 153 -8.54 -2.60 -28.69
C GLU A 153 -7.21 -2.64 -29.46
N ASN A 154 -6.43 -1.55 -29.49
CA ASN A 154 -5.12 -1.51 -30.14
C ASN A 154 -4.01 -1.89 -29.18
N GLU A 155 -3.13 -2.81 -29.58
CA GLU A 155 -2.00 -3.22 -28.76
C GLU A 155 -1.01 -2.07 -28.57
N LEU A 156 -0.64 -1.83 -27.32
CA LEU A 156 0.35 -0.83 -26.95
C LEU A 156 1.77 -1.41 -27.03
N HIS A 157 2.60 -0.84 -27.88
CA HIS A 157 4.01 -1.20 -27.91
C HIS A 157 4.74 -0.57 -26.73
N LEU A 158 4.85 -1.35 -25.63
CA LEU A 158 5.52 -0.95 -24.40
C LEU A 158 6.90 -1.62 -24.32
N THR A 159 7.88 -0.84 -23.84
CA THR A 159 9.16 -1.43 -23.42
C THR A 159 8.96 -2.28 -22.15
N PRO A 160 9.86 -3.21 -21.82
CA PRO A 160 9.74 -4.04 -20.62
C PRO A 160 9.58 -3.23 -19.32
N ILE A 161 10.23 -2.06 -19.24
CA ILE A 161 10.11 -1.16 -18.06
C ILE A 161 8.75 -0.47 -18.05
N GLU A 162 8.29 0.06 -19.16
CA GLU A 162 6.96 0.68 -19.29
C GLU A 162 5.84 -0.33 -18.95
N TYR A 163 5.95 -1.57 -19.44
CA TYR A 163 5.00 -2.62 -19.09
C TYR A 163 5.01 -2.96 -17.59
N LYS A 164 6.20 -3.09 -16.97
CA LYS A 164 6.32 -3.29 -15.52
C LYS A 164 5.71 -2.13 -14.73
N LEU A 165 5.95 -0.89 -15.15
CA LEU A 165 5.34 0.29 -14.53
C LEU A 165 3.82 0.27 -14.64
N LEU A 166 3.29 -0.05 -15.84
CA LEU A 166 1.85 -0.17 -16.07
C LEU A 166 1.24 -1.26 -15.18
N CYS A 167 1.88 -2.42 -15.09
CA CYS A 167 1.44 -3.51 -14.20
C CYS A 167 1.48 -3.10 -12.72
N LEU A 168 2.50 -2.37 -12.29
CA LEU A 168 2.60 -1.89 -10.91
C LEU A 168 1.48 -0.89 -10.58
N LEU A 169 1.21 0.04 -11.48
CA LEU A 169 0.16 1.05 -11.32
C LEU A 169 -1.24 0.42 -11.37
N SER A 170 -1.51 -0.48 -12.31
CA SER A 170 -2.82 -1.13 -12.47
C SER A 170 -3.17 -2.05 -11.31
N LYS A 171 -2.19 -2.75 -10.72
CA LYS A 171 -2.37 -3.53 -9.49
C LYS A 171 -2.64 -2.68 -8.24
N ASN A 172 -2.35 -1.38 -8.33
CA ASN A 172 -2.51 -0.42 -7.23
C ASN A 172 -3.41 0.77 -7.65
N VAL A 173 -4.39 0.53 -8.51
CA VAL A 173 -5.30 1.60 -8.98
C VAL A 173 -5.92 2.34 -7.80
N GLY A 174 -5.98 3.68 -7.89
CA GLY A 174 -6.49 4.55 -6.83
C GLY A 174 -5.49 4.89 -5.72
N LYS A 175 -4.37 4.14 -5.59
CA LYS A 175 -3.34 4.41 -4.58
C LYS A 175 -2.23 5.29 -5.14
N VAL A 176 -1.72 6.22 -4.32
CA VAL A 176 -0.50 6.98 -4.63
C VAL A 176 0.71 6.11 -4.36
N LEU A 177 1.49 5.81 -5.38
CA LEU A 177 2.77 5.10 -5.26
C LEU A 177 3.90 6.12 -5.22
N THR A 178 4.73 6.08 -4.18
CA THR A 178 5.86 6.99 -4.03
C THR A 178 6.96 6.68 -5.03
N HIS A 179 7.82 7.67 -5.31
CA HIS A 179 9.00 7.45 -6.16
C HIS A 179 9.84 6.29 -5.66
N THR A 180 10.14 6.27 -4.36
CA THR A 180 10.93 5.21 -3.72
C THR A 180 10.29 3.83 -3.87
N PHE A 181 8.98 3.72 -3.63
CA PHE A 181 8.26 2.46 -3.81
C PHE A 181 8.34 1.96 -5.26
N ILE A 182 8.11 2.85 -6.24
CA ILE A 182 8.16 2.48 -7.66
C ILE A 182 9.58 2.05 -8.04
N THR A 183 10.60 2.83 -7.69
CA THR A 183 12.00 2.52 -8.06
C THR A 183 12.47 1.21 -7.45
N GLN A 184 12.11 0.92 -6.20
CA GLN A 184 12.41 -0.36 -5.56
C GLN A 184 11.74 -1.55 -6.27
N ASN A 185 10.48 -1.42 -6.69
CA ASN A 185 9.77 -2.50 -7.38
C ASN A 185 10.23 -2.72 -8.82
N ILE A 186 10.68 -1.67 -9.51
CA ILE A 186 11.11 -1.75 -10.92
C ILE A 186 12.58 -2.16 -11.04
N TRP A 187 13.48 -1.58 -10.23
CA TRP A 187 14.94 -1.77 -10.34
C TRP A 187 15.57 -2.52 -9.17
N GLY A 188 14.78 -2.87 -8.13
CA GLY A 188 15.26 -3.57 -6.92
C GLY A 188 16.11 -2.71 -5.97
N ARG A 189 16.20 -1.41 -6.23
CA ARG A 189 16.97 -0.41 -5.46
C ARG A 189 16.36 0.96 -5.65
N SER A 190 16.70 1.90 -4.75
CA SER A 190 16.28 3.30 -4.88
C SER A 190 17.52 4.18 -4.73
N TRP A 191 17.98 4.75 -5.85
CA TRP A 191 19.05 5.75 -5.88
C TRP A 191 18.48 7.06 -6.45
N ASP A 192 19.10 8.19 -6.12
CA ASP A 192 18.62 9.52 -6.57
C ASP A 192 18.49 9.63 -8.10
N ASN A 193 19.39 8.96 -8.84
CA ASN A 193 19.33 8.91 -10.30
C ASN A 193 18.15 8.10 -10.85
N ASP A 194 17.59 7.17 -10.08
CA ASP A 194 16.47 6.34 -10.51
C ASP A 194 15.17 7.15 -10.59
N VAL A 195 15.03 8.20 -9.77
CA VAL A 195 13.86 9.10 -9.82
C VAL A 195 13.84 9.92 -11.13
N ALA A 196 15.00 10.34 -11.63
CA ALA A 196 15.08 11.03 -12.91
C ALA A 196 14.68 10.10 -14.07
N SER A 197 15.20 8.87 -14.06
CA SER A 197 14.83 7.83 -15.03
C SER A 197 13.35 7.49 -14.96
N LEU A 198 12.79 7.36 -13.74
CA LEU A 198 11.37 7.12 -13.53
C LEU A 198 10.51 8.22 -14.18
N ARG A 199 10.87 9.49 -14.04
CA ARG A 199 10.13 10.61 -14.65
C ARG A 199 10.07 10.48 -16.17
N VAL A 200 11.17 10.08 -16.80
CA VAL A 200 11.23 9.87 -18.27
C VAL A 200 10.30 8.72 -18.66
N PHE A 201 10.39 7.57 -18.00
CA PHE A 201 9.52 6.41 -18.30
C PHE A 201 8.04 6.72 -18.05
N MET A 202 7.72 7.47 -16.98
CA MET A 202 6.34 7.87 -16.71
C MET A 202 5.81 8.85 -17.77
N ALA A 203 6.65 9.75 -18.28
CA ALA A 203 6.27 10.67 -19.35
C ALA A 203 6.02 9.92 -20.67
N THR A 204 6.87 8.94 -21.03
CA THR A 204 6.69 8.12 -22.25
C THR A 204 5.49 7.20 -22.13
N LEU A 205 5.29 6.57 -20.97
CA LEU A 205 4.10 5.74 -20.71
C LEU A 205 2.81 6.56 -20.82
N ARG A 206 2.79 7.76 -20.21
CA ARG A 206 1.64 8.67 -20.31
C ARG A 206 1.30 9.02 -21.76
N LYS A 207 2.28 9.37 -22.59
CA LYS A 207 2.05 9.67 -24.02
C LYS A 207 1.41 8.51 -24.78
N LYS A 208 1.68 7.27 -24.36
CA LYS A 208 1.08 6.07 -24.98
C LYS A 208 -0.33 5.80 -24.48
N LEU A 209 -0.63 6.10 -23.21
CA LEU A 209 -1.95 5.93 -22.61
C LEU A 209 -2.88 7.11 -22.87
N GLU A 210 -2.33 8.30 -23.00
CA GLU A 210 -3.04 9.58 -23.14
C GLU A 210 -2.54 10.30 -24.42
N PRO A 211 -2.82 9.76 -25.62
CA PRO A 211 -2.24 10.27 -26.87
C PRO A 211 -2.77 11.63 -27.32
N THR A 212 -3.93 12.05 -26.79
CA THR A 212 -4.57 13.34 -27.12
C THR A 212 -5.06 14.04 -25.85
N GLU A 213 -5.29 15.37 -25.93
CA GLU A 213 -5.88 16.12 -24.81
C GLU A 213 -7.30 15.66 -24.45
N ALA A 214 -8.02 15.04 -25.37
CA ALA A 214 -9.34 14.47 -25.15
C ALA A 214 -9.28 13.05 -24.52
N SER A 215 -8.10 12.45 -24.42
CA SER A 215 -7.93 11.12 -23.84
C SER A 215 -8.18 11.18 -22.32
N PRO A 216 -8.79 10.12 -21.72
CA PRO A 216 -8.92 10.05 -20.29
C PRO A 216 -7.55 10.11 -19.60
N GLN A 217 -7.46 10.83 -18.49
CA GLN A 217 -6.24 10.89 -17.69
C GLN A 217 -6.09 9.62 -16.86
N TYR A 218 -5.20 8.72 -17.25
CA TYR A 218 -4.93 7.46 -16.54
C TYR A 218 -3.94 7.63 -15.40
N ILE A 219 -2.95 8.55 -15.54
CA ILE A 219 -1.85 8.71 -14.60
C ILE A 219 -1.84 10.12 -14.04
N GLN A 220 -2.10 10.25 -12.75
CA GLN A 220 -1.97 11.50 -12.02
C GLN A 220 -0.60 11.60 -11.34
N THR A 221 0.04 12.77 -11.46
CA THR A 221 1.29 13.09 -10.74
C THR A 221 0.96 13.75 -9.42
N HIS A 222 1.52 13.23 -8.34
CA HIS A 222 1.55 13.88 -7.02
C HIS A 222 2.94 14.48 -6.84
N ILE A 223 3.04 15.82 -7.02
CA ILE A 223 4.30 16.56 -7.02
C ILE A 223 5.08 16.29 -5.73
N GLY A 224 6.36 15.91 -5.87
CA GLY A 224 7.22 15.58 -4.73
C GLY A 224 6.98 14.22 -4.09
N VAL A 225 5.89 13.53 -4.42
CA VAL A 225 5.48 12.25 -3.79
C VAL A 225 5.62 11.08 -4.76
N GLY A 226 4.90 11.11 -5.90
CA GLY A 226 4.88 9.97 -6.82
C GLY A 226 3.73 10.02 -7.83
N TYR A 227 3.17 8.85 -8.14
CA TYR A 227 2.18 8.69 -9.20
C TYR A 227 1.00 7.82 -8.74
N ARG A 228 -0.16 8.07 -9.28
CA ARG A 228 -1.39 7.31 -9.05
C ARG A 228 -2.06 6.97 -10.38
N MET A 229 -2.51 5.73 -10.54
CA MET A 229 -3.43 5.39 -11.61
C MET A 229 -4.87 5.76 -11.17
N ILE A 230 -5.55 6.56 -11.99
CA ILE A 230 -6.94 6.95 -11.76
C ILE A 230 -7.84 5.83 -12.30
N LYS A 231 -8.90 5.51 -11.56
CA LYS A 231 -9.96 4.63 -12.04
C LYS A 231 -10.86 5.43 -12.99
N ILE A 232 -11.01 4.93 -14.23
CA ILE A 232 -11.91 5.45 -15.25
C ILE A 232 -13.15 4.56 -15.26
N GLU A 233 -14.33 5.15 -15.27
CA GLU A 233 -15.60 4.45 -15.38
C GLU A 233 -15.89 4.03 -16.81
#